data_5835ff746bd53c77703e0d12695d5008
#
_entry.id   5835ff746bd53c77703e0d12695d5008
#
_cell.length_a   1.000
_cell.length_b   1.000
_cell.length_c   1.000
_cell.angle_alpha   90.00
_cell.angle_beta   90.00
_cell.angle_gamma   90.00
#
_symmetry.space_group_name_H-M   'P 1'
#
loop_
_entity.id
_entity.type
_entity.pdbx_description
1 polymer ?
#
loop_
_entity_poly.entity_id
_entity_poly.type
_entity_poly.pdbx_seq_one_letter_code
_entity_poly.pdbx_strand_id
1 'polypeptide(L)'
;MTEDLAADLGPDRTLLLVDDDEPFVKRLAKAMERRGFLPDTALSVAEGRAKALAQPPAYAVVDLRLEDGNGLEVIELLREKRPDCRIVVLTGYGAIATAAAAVKIGAVDYLSKPSDANDVT
;
A
#
# COMPACT_ATOMS: atom_id res chain seq x y z
N MET A 1 -1.45 11.84 -19.84
CA MET A 1 -0.99 10.64 -19.14
C MET A 1 -1.64 10.45 -17.78
N THR A 2 -1.55 11.45 -16.90
CA THR A 2 -2.19 11.36 -15.58
C THR A 2 -3.70 11.25 -15.69
N GLU A 3 -4.28 11.95 -16.65
CA GLU A 3 -5.71 11.91 -16.88
C GLU A 3 -6.17 10.54 -17.34
N ASP A 4 -5.39 9.88 -18.21
CA ASP A 4 -5.73 8.56 -18.68
C ASP A 4 -5.67 7.55 -17.54
N LEU A 5 -4.68 7.67 -16.67
CA LEU A 5 -4.57 6.81 -15.51
C LEU A 5 -5.77 6.99 -14.59
N ALA A 6 -6.17 8.24 -14.33
CA ALA A 6 -7.31 8.51 -13.49
C ALA A 6 -8.60 7.96 -14.08
N ALA A 7 -8.76 8.05 -15.39
CA ALA A 7 -9.94 7.51 -16.08
C ALA A 7 -10.03 5.99 -15.95
N ASP A 8 -8.88 5.30 -15.89
CA ASP A 8 -8.84 3.86 -15.80
C ASP A 8 -9.06 3.32 -14.39
N LEU A 9 -9.07 4.20 -13.38
CA LEU A 9 -9.20 3.76 -11.98
C LEU A 9 -10.63 3.37 -11.58
N GLY A 10 -11.61 3.74 -12.37
CA GLY A 10 -13.01 3.51 -12.02
C GLY A 10 -13.52 4.54 -11.02
N PRO A 11 -14.75 4.35 -10.51
CA PRO A 11 -15.38 5.36 -9.64
C PRO A 11 -14.83 5.43 -8.24
N ASP A 12 -14.36 4.31 -7.69
CA ASP A 12 -13.84 4.28 -6.33
C ASP A 12 -12.31 4.42 -6.38
N ARG A 13 -11.82 5.51 -5.83
CA ARG A 13 -10.39 5.84 -5.86
C ARG A 13 -9.76 5.85 -4.47
N THR A 14 -10.44 5.27 -3.49
CA THR A 14 -9.90 5.21 -2.14
C THR A 14 -8.62 4.37 -2.13
N LEU A 15 -7.62 4.88 -1.43
CA LEU A 15 -6.30 4.27 -1.38
C LEU A 15 -5.79 4.32 0.06
N LEU A 16 -5.37 3.18 0.58
CA LEU A 16 -4.76 3.12 1.90
C LEU A 16 -3.26 2.90 1.74
N LEU A 17 -2.47 3.76 2.35
CA LEU A 17 -1.01 3.66 2.35
C LEU A 17 -0.54 3.28 3.74
N VAL A 18 0.06 2.11 3.88
CA VAL A 18 0.51 1.59 5.18
C VAL A 18 2.02 1.47 5.18
N ASP A 19 2.67 2.33 5.95
CA ASP A 19 4.13 2.37 6.06
C ASP A 19 4.49 3.22 7.27
N ASP A 20 5.44 2.77 8.10
CA ASP A 20 5.84 3.50 9.29
C ASP A 20 6.83 4.64 9.02
N ASP A 21 7.29 4.78 7.79
CA ASP A 21 8.14 5.90 7.38
C ASP A 21 7.25 7.08 7.02
N GLU A 22 6.98 7.93 7.99
CA GLU A 22 6.04 9.04 7.82
C GLU A 22 6.41 10.00 6.69
N PRO A 23 7.66 10.47 6.56
CA PRO A 23 8.00 11.35 5.45
C PRO A 23 7.77 10.69 4.09
N PHE A 24 8.10 9.42 3.96
CA PHE A 24 7.88 8.69 2.72
C PHE A 24 6.39 8.58 2.39
N VAL A 25 5.59 8.22 3.38
CA VAL A 25 4.14 8.07 3.19
C VAL A 25 3.50 9.39 2.78
N LYS A 26 3.93 10.50 3.40
CA LYS A 26 3.39 11.80 3.04
C LYS A 26 3.72 12.19 1.60
N ARG A 27 4.94 11.92 1.16
CA ARG A 27 5.32 12.20 -0.23
C ARG A 27 4.54 11.32 -1.19
N LEU A 28 4.39 10.04 -0.85
CA LEU A 28 3.64 9.10 -1.70
C LEU A 28 2.17 9.50 -1.79
N ALA A 29 1.57 9.91 -0.67
CA ALA A 29 0.19 10.35 -0.65
C ALA A 29 -0.03 11.52 -1.60
N LYS A 30 0.87 12.52 -1.55
CA LYS A 30 0.77 13.66 -2.45
C LYS A 30 0.89 13.26 -3.91
N ALA A 31 1.81 12.35 -4.21
CA ALA A 31 1.98 11.86 -5.57
C ALA A 31 0.73 11.13 -6.06
N MET A 32 0.11 10.36 -5.19
CA MET A 32 -1.10 9.62 -5.55
C MET A 32 -2.30 10.55 -5.73
N GLU A 33 -2.41 11.59 -4.90
CA GLU A 33 -3.46 12.59 -5.09
C GLU A 33 -3.39 13.24 -6.46
N ARG A 34 -2.19 13.54 -6.92
CA ARG A 34 -1.99 14.12 -8.24
C ARG A 34 -2.43 13.18 -9.37
N ARG A 35 -2.48 11.89 -9.09
CA ARG A 35 -2.92 10.89 -10.05
C ARG A 35 -4.40 10.55 -9.92
N GLY A 36 -5.12 11.25 -9.07
CA GLY A 36 -6.55 11.09 -8.94
C GLY A 36 -7.01 10.15 -7.82
N PHE A 37 -6.09 9.62 -7.02
CA PHE A 37 -6.46 8.79 -5.87
C PHE A 37 -6.90 9.65 -4.69
N LEU A 38 -7.60 9.01 -3.76
CA LEU A 38 -8.01 9.61 -2.49
C LEU A 38 -7.26 8.86 -1.38
N PRO A 39 -6.03 9.26 -1.07
CA PRO A 39 -5.21 8.49 -0.13
C PRO A 39 -5.54 8.76 1.32
N ASP A 40 -5.48 7.70 2.13
CA ASP A 40 -5.44 7.76 3.57
C ASP A 40 -4.17 7.04 4.01
N THR A 41 -3.61 7.40 5.13
CA THR A 41 -2.34 6.85 5.57
C THR A 41 -2.46 6.14 6.91
N ALA A 42 -1.63 5.13 7.10
CA ALA A 42 -1.52 4.42 8.38
C ALA A 42 -0.03 4.16 8.62
N LEU A 43 0.42 4.40 9.84
CA LEU A 43 1.83 4.31 10.18
C LEU A 43 2.18 3.04 10.95
N SER A 44 1.23 2.12 11.09
CA SER A 44 1.45 0.88 11.82
C SER A 44 0.49 -0.20 11.33
N VAL A 45 0.77 -1.44 11.70
CA VAL A 45 -0.14 -2.55 11.42
C VAL A 45 -1.49 -2.29 12.09
N ALA A 46 -1.47 -1.88 13.35
CA ALA A 46 -2.70 -1.62 14.10
C ALA A 46 -3.56 -0.56 13.44
N GLU A 47 -2.95 0.54 13.04
CA GLU A 47 -3.67 1.62 12.37
C GLU A 47 -4.18 1.18 11.00
N GLY A 48 -3.36 0.45 10.25
CA GLY A 48 -3.74 -0.07 8.95
C GLY A 48 -4.94 -1.00 9.04
N ARG A 49 -4.95 -1.89 10.03
CA ARG A 49 -6.07 -2.80 10.25
C ARG A 49 -7.33 -2.03 10.64
N ALA A 50 -7.20 -1.05 11.53
CA ALA A 50 -8.34 -0.26 11.96
C ALA A 50 -9.00 0.47 10.79
N LYS A 51 -8.18 1.08 9.94
CA LYS A 51 -8.71 1.80 8.78
C LYS A 51 -9.29 0.86 7.72
N ALA A 52 -8.66 -0.29 7.52
CA ALA A 52 -9.17 -1.29 6.59
C ALA A 52 -10.53 -1.83 7.03
N LEU A 53 -10.73 -1.98 8.34
CA LEU A 53 -12.02 -2.43 8.87
C LEU A 53 -13.09 -1.34 8.78
N ALA A 54 -12.71 -0.10 9.09
CA ALA A 54 -13.67 1.00 9.10
C ALA A 54 -14.16 1.34 7.70
N GLN A 55 -13.25 1.31 6.72
CA GLN A 55 -13.60 1.69 5.35
C GLN A 55 -12.63 0.98 4.38
N PRO A 56 -12.96 -0.26 3.99
CA PRO A 56 -12.09 -1.02 3.09
C PRO A 56 -11.86 -0.25 1.78
N PRO A 57 -10.60 0.01 1.42
CA PRO A 57 -10.29 0.81 0.23
C PRO A 57 -10.33 0.00 -1.05
N ALA A 58 -10.44 0.71 -2.19
CA ALA A 58 -10.34 0.07 -3.49
C ALA A 58 -8.91 -0.32 -3.84
N TYR A 59 -7.94 0.43 -3.31
CA TYR A 59 -6.52 0.24 -3.57
C TYR A 59 -5.75 0.33 -2.27
N ALA A 60 -4.64 -0.40 -2.20
CA ALA A 60 -3.77 -0.32 -1.02
C ALA A 60 -2.31 -0.49 -1.42
N VAL A 61 -1.44 0.24 -0.75
CA VAL A 61 0.00 0.07 -0.84
C VAL A 61 0.48 -0.22 0.59
N VAL A 62 1.06 -1.38 0.80
CA VAL A 62 1.38 -1.87 2.14
C VAL A 62 2.84 -2.25 2.24
N ASP A 63 3.55 -1.64 3.19
CA ASP A 63 4.90 -2.04 3.53
C ASP A 63 4.83 -3.32 4.36
N LEU A 64 5.68 -4.28 4.04
CA LEU A 64 5.72 -5.55 4.77
C LEU A 64 6.39 -5.44 6.12
N ARG A 65 7.34 -4.52 6.27
CA ARG A 65 8.09 -4.37 7.52
C ARG A 65 7.63 -3.14 8.27
N LEU A 66 6.91 -3.37 9.34
CA LEU A 66 6.42 -2.31 10.21
C LEU A 66 6.93 -2.57 11.63
N GLU A 67 7.06 -1.52 12.43
CA GLU A 67 7.59 -1.65 13.78
C GLU A 67 6.77 -2.58 14.66
N ASP A 68 5.45 -2.59 14.48
CA ASP A 68 4.55 -3.38 15.31
C ASP A 68 4.14 -4.70 14.66
N GLY A 69 4.74 -5.08 13.53
CA GLY A 69 4.42 -6.37 12.94
C GLY A 69 4.67 -6.44 11.45
N ASN A 70 3.95 -7.32 10.79
CA ASN A 70 4.11 -7.61 9.39
C ASN A 70 2.90 -7.12 8.61
N GLY A 71 3.15 -6.39 7.53
CA GLY A 71 2.08 -5.89 6.67
C GLY A 71 1.19 -6.97 6.05
N LEU A 72 1.64 -8.23 6.06
CA LEU A 72 0.80 -9.33 5.59
C LEU A 72 -0.53 -9.39 6.35
N GLU A 73 -0.54 -9.02 7.62
CA GLU A 73 -1.78 -9.00 8.40
C GLU A 73 -2.81 -8.03 7.83
N VAL A 74 -2.33 -6.88 7.33
CA VAL A 74 -3.20 -5.91 6.69
C VAL A 74 -3.71 -6.44 5.35
N ILE A 75 -2.84 -7.09 4.60
CA ILE A 75 -3.19 -7.65 3.30
C ILE A 75 -4.26 -8.74 3.45
N GLU A 76 -4.08 -9.63 4.40
CA GLU A 76 -5.05 -10.70 4.65
C GLU A 76 -6.40 -10.13 5.03
N LEU A 77 -6.41 -9.11 5.88
CA LEU A 77 -7.64 -8.45 6.29
C LEU A 77 -8.33 -7.77 5.09
N LEU A 78 -7.57 -7.10 4.24
CA LEU A 78 -8.12 -6.47 3.04
C LEU A 78 -8.73 -7.51 2.10
N ARG A 79 -8.06 -8.63 1.90
CA ARG A 79 -8.61 -9.70 1.05
C ARG A 79 -9.91 -10.26 1.61
N GLU A 80 -10.01 -10.33 2.94
CA GLU A 80 -11.23 -10.79 3.58
C GLU A 80 -12.38 -9.78 3.47
N LYS A 81 -12.07 -8.50 3.71
CA LYS A 81 -13.11 -7.46 3.77
C LYS A 81 -13.47 -6.88 2.43
N ARG A 82 -12.53 -6.87 1.49
CA ARG A 82 -12.79 -6.36 0.15
C ARG A 82 -11.95 -7.15 -0.86
N PRO A 83 -12.44 -8.33 -1.29
CA PRO A 83 -11.66 -9.20 -2.17
C PRO A 83 -11.20 -8.57 -3.48
N ASP A 84 -11.89 -7.55 -3.97
CA ASP A 84 -11.50 -6.86 -5.20
C ASP A 84 -10.53 -5.70 -4.98
N CYS A 85 -10.10 -5.47 -3.74
CA CYS A 85 -9.09 -4.47 -3.46
C CYS A 85 -7.80 -4.82 -4.19
N ARG A 86 -7.22 -3.83 -4.88
CA ARG A 86 -5.96 -4.03 -5.59
C ARG A 86 -4.82 -3.60 -4.68
N ILE A 87 -3.96 -4.55 -4.35
CA ILE A 87 -2.93 -4.37 -3.34
C ILE A 87 -1.56 -4.45 -3.97
N VAL A 88 -0.74 -3.43 -3.74
CA VAL A 88 0.67 -3.41 -4.10
C VAL A 88 1.47 -3.45 -2.83
N VAL A 89 2.47 -4.31 -2.79
CA VAL A 89 3.32 -4.49 -1.63
C VAL A 89 4.63 -3.73 -1.83
N LEU A 90 5.02 -2.97 -0.82
CA LEU A 90 6.34 -2.36 -0.80
C LEU A 90 7.28 -3.28 -0.04
N THR A 91 8.49 -3.45 -0.58
CA THR A 91 9.49 -4.28 0.07
C THR A 91 10.72 -3.46 0.39
N GLY A 92 11.19 -3.59 1.61
CA GLY A 92 12.51 -3.10 1.93
C GLY A 92 13.56 -4.08 1.41
N TYR A 93 14.80 -3.70 1.59
CA TYR A 93 15.92 -4.51 1.19
C TYR A 93 15.89 -5.87 1.90
N GLY A 94 16.00 -6.95 1.15
CA GLY A 94 16.02 -8.30 1.70
C GLY A 94 14.66 -8.94 1.95
N ALA A 95 13.57 -8.30 1.55
CA ALA A 95 12.22 -8.79 1.82
C ALA A 95 11.53 -9.41 0.61
N ILE A 96 12.28 -9.78 -0.42
CA ILE A 96 11.70 -10.29 -1.67
C ILE A 96 10.90 -11.58 -1.47
N ALA A 97 11.43 -12.50 -0.66
CA ALA A 97 10.73 -13.77 -0.43
C ALA A 97 9.37 -13.54 0.25
N THR A 98 9.32 -12.61 1.21
CA THR A 98 8.07 -12.28 1.89
C THR A 98 7.09 -11.60 0.94
N ALA A 99 7.61 -10.76 0.04
CA ALA A 99 6.78 -10.10 -0.96
C ALA A 99 6.15 -11.12 -1.91
N ALA A 100 6.92 -12.14 -2.32
CA ALA A 100 6.39 -13.20 -3.16
C ALA A 100 5.26 -13.96 -2.45
N ALA A 101 5.40 -14.19 -1.15
CA ALA A 101 4.34 -14.82 -0.36
C ALA A 101 3.10 -13.93 -0.31
N ALA A 102 3.28 -12.61 -0.21
CA ALA A 102 2.17 -11.68 -0.21
C ALA A 102 1.38 -11.73 -1.52
N VAL A 103 2.07 -11.87 -2.64
CA VAL A 103 1.40 -12.00 -3.94
C VAL A 103 0.54 -13.27 -3.96
N LYS A 104 1.03 -14.34 -3.37
CA LYS A 104 0.27 -15.59 -3.32
C LYS A 104 -1.01 -15.46 -2.50
N ILE A 105 -1.02 -14.63 -1.47
CA ILE A 105 -2.23 -14.45 -0.65
C ILE A 105 -3.13 -13.34 -1.18
N GLY A 106 -2.79 -12.74 -2.29
CA GLY A 106 -3.73 -11.87 -2.98
C GLY A 106 -3.25 -10.49 -3.38
N ALA A 107 -2.00 -10.15 -3.11
CA ALA A 107 -1.47 -8.88 -3.61
C ALA A 107 -1.36 -8.93 -5.13
N VAL A 108 -1.60 -7.80 -5.78
CA VAL A 108 -1.51 -7.70 -7.23
C VAL A 108 -0.05 -7.76 -7.68
N ASP A 109 0.81 -7.08 -6.94
CA ASP A 109 2.23 -6.97 -7.31
C ASP A 109 3.02 -6.48 -6.12
N TYR A 110 4.33 -6.38 -6.28
CA TYR A 110 5.17 -5.79 -5.26
C TYR A 110 6.22 -4.90 -5.91
N LEU A 111 6.68 -3.91 -5.16
CA LEU A 111 7.68 -2.96 -5.60
C LEU A 111 8.76 -2.85 -4.53
N SER A 112 10.02 -2.73 -4.98
CA SER A 112 11.11 -2.45 -4.07
C SER A 112 11.02 -1.03 -3.58
N LYS A 113 11.08 -0.86 -2.27
CA LYS A 113 11.10 0.45 -1.66
C LYS A 113 12.54 0.97 -1.69
N PRO A 114 12.76 2.24 -2.03
CA PRO A 114 14.12 2.78 -1.95
C PRO A 114 14.61 2.69 -0.50
N SER A 115 15.80 2.12 -0.30
CA SER A 115 16.32 1.98 1.05
C SER A 115 16.87 3.30 1.59
N ASP A 116 17.41 4.13 0.70
CA ASP A 116 17.85 5.47 1.06
C ASP A 116 17.97 6.33 -0.20
N ALA A 117 18.41 7.58 -0.02
CA ALA A 117 18.53 8.51 -1.12
C ALA A 117 19.51 8.03 -2.20
N ASN A 118 20.53 7.29 -1.81
CA ASN A 118 21.52 6.81 -2.78
C ASN A 118 20.94 5.75 -3.69
N ASP A 119 20.06 4.93 -3.19
CA ASP A 119 19.45 3.88 -3.99
C ASP A 119 18.49 4.42 -5.03
N VAL A 120 17.99 5.61 -4.80
CA VAL A 120 17.09 6.26 -5.74
C VAL A 120 17.83 6.78 -6.94
N THR A 121 19.08 7.15 -6.73
CA THR A 121 19.89 7.70 -7.81
C THR A 121 20.51 6.61 -8.63
#